data_1ddee6c268ca6643c3a61171666c1b9a
#
_entry.id   1ddee6c268ca6643c3a61171666c1b9a
#
_cell.length_a   1.000
_cell.length_b   1.000
_cell.length_c   1.000
_cell.angle_alpha   90.00
_cell.angle_beta   90.00
_cell.angle_gamma   90.00
#
_symmetry.space_group_name_H-M   'P 1'
#
loop_
_entity.id
_entity.type
_entity.pdbx_description
1 polymer ?
#
loop_
_entity_poly.entity_id
_entity_poly.type
_entity_poly.pdbx_seq_one_letter_code
_entity_poly.pdbx_strand_id
1 'polypeptide(L)'
;MRLGVGGAGLIIALRVPEGVSIHEFISDVVSSKRLKGGLIIGIGGLDYAEVGYYSPMTKEYIVTQLRASTTVLEVTSLIGNYFVKPDGSVSIHIHVNLATPDGVKGGHLIKGVAKPFLEVFLLEGGLDLASIFTHR
;
A
#
# COMPACT_ATOMS: atom_id res chain seq x y z
N MET A 1 -3.70 -24.30 8.61
CA MET A 1 -4.49 -23.14 8.15
C MET A 1 -4.42 -22.02 9.19
N ARG A 2 -4.16 -20.82 8.75
CA ARG A 2 -4.21 -19.63 9.61
C ARG A 2 -5.46 -18.83 9.26
N LEU A 3 -6.26 -18.48 10.23
CA LEU A 3 -7.54 -17.82 10.02
C LEU A 3 -7.78 -16.80 11.13
N GLY A 4 -8.23 -15.63 10.75
CA GLY A 4 -8.66 -14.60 11.67
C GLY A 4 -10.04 -14.11 11.28
N VAL A 5 -10.85 -13.80 12.27
CA VAL A 5 -12.21 -13.27 12.07
C VAL A 5 -12.32 -11.95 12.82
N GLY A 6 -12.87 -10.96 12.16
CA GLY A 6 -13.10 -9.64 12.74
C GLY A 6 -14.31 -8.98 12.10
N GLY A 7 -14.64 -7.80 12.57
CA GLY A 7 -15.69 -6.97 11.99
C GLY A 7 -15.12 -5.65 11.49
N ALA A 8 -15.84 -4.97 10.58
CA ALA A 8 -15.49 -3.63 10.16
C ALA A 8 -15.73 -2.66 11.32
N GLY A 9 -14.65 -2.15 11.93
CA GLY A 9 -14.73 -1.24 13.07
C GLY A 9 -14.77 0.22 12.65
N LEU A 10 -13.80 0.66 11.82
CA LEU A 10 -13.64 2.05 11.35
C LEU A 10 -13.34 2.06 9.88
N ILE A 11 -13.88 3.04 9.19
CA ILE A 11 -13.48 3.40 7.83
C ILE A 11 -12.81 4.77 7.95
N ILE A 12 -11.55 4.85 7.50
CA ILE A 12 -10.77 6.08 7.57
C ILE A 12 -10.46 6.51 6.14
N ALA A 13 -10.91 7.71 5.77
CA ALA A 13 -10.60 8.28 4.46
C ALA A 13 -9.34 9.14 4.57
N LEU A 14 -8.38 8.89 3.71
CA LEU A 14 -7.10 9.59 3.67
C LEU A 14 -6.90 10.23 2.31
N ARG A 15 -6.34 11.42 2.31
CA ARG A 15 -5.81 12.03 1.10
C ARG A 15 -4.30 12.18 1.27
N VAL A 16 -3.54 11.40 0.52
CA VAL A 16 -2.08 11.52 0.51
C VAL A 16 -1.72 12.70 -0.39
N PRO A 17 -1.12 13.77 0.15
CA PRO A 17 -0.83 14.95 -0.63
C PRO A 17 0.34 14.77 -1.57
N GLU A 18 0.45 15.67 -2.55
CA GLU A 18 1.53 15.66 -3.53
C GLU A 18 2.90 15.64 -2.86
N GLY A 19 3.79 14.82 -3.39
CA GLY A 19 5.17 14.73 -2.92
C GLY A 19 5.38 13.84 -1.69
N VAL A 20 4.31 13.26 -1.17
CA VAL A 20 4.38 12.44 0.06
C VAL A 20 4.44 10.96 -0.29
N SER A 21 5.28 10.23 0.43
CA SER A 21 5.40 8.78 0.32
C SER A 21 4.17 8.09 0.90
N ILE A 22 3.58 7.18 0.13
CA ILE A 22 2.37 6.45 0.53
C ILE A 22 2.59 5.64 1.81
N HIS A 23 3.66 4.86 1.85
CA HIS A 23 3.95 3.98 3.00
C HIS A 23 4.15 4.78 4.28
N GLU A 24 4.92 5.85 4.23
CA GLU A 24 5.16 6.70 5.40
C GLU A 24 3.88 7.34 5.91
N PHE A 25 3.06 7.86 4.99
CA PHE A 25 1.80 8.51 5.35
C PHE A 25 0.83 7.53 6.02
N ILE A 26 0.66 6.35 5.43
CA ILE A 26 -0.22 5.32 5.99
C ILE A 26 0.32 4.82 7.34
N SER A 27 1.63 4.58 7.44
CA SER A 27 2.25 4.17 8.71
C SER A 27 2.00 5.18 9.82
N ASP A 28 2.12 6.47 9.54
CA ASP A 28 1.88 7.53 10.50
C ASP A 28 0.43 7.56 10.98
N VAL A 29 -0.52 7.36 10.05
CA VAL A 29 -1.95 7.30 10.40
C VAL A 29 -2.24 6.07 11.26
N VAL A 30 -1.74 4.89 10.87
CA VAL A 30 -1.94 3.66 11.62
C VAL A 30 -1.42 3.81 13.05
N SER A 31 -0.23 4.38 13.21
CA SER A 31 0.37 4.60 14.53
C SER A 31 -0.39 5.64 15.35
N SER A 32 -0.70 6.80 14.76
CA SER A 32 -1.37 7.90 15.46
C SER A 32 -2.80 7.57 15.88
N LYS A 33 -3.51 6.78 15.08
CA LYS A 33 -4.87 6.33 15.37
C LYS A 33 -4.92 5.03 16.16
N ARG A 34 -3.76 4.44 16.47
CA ARG A 34 -3.64 3.18 17.19
C ARG A 34 -4.45 2.06 16.54
N LEU A 35 -4.36 1.98 15.22
CA LEU A 35 -5.01 0.91 14.44
C LEU A 35 -4.24 -0.39 14.63
N LYS A 36 -4.90 -1.52 14.40
CA LYS A 36 -4.31 -2.84 14.63
C LYS A 36 -4.04 -3.61 13.36
N GLY A 37 -5.02 -3.69 12.49
CA GLY A 37 -4.90 -4.41 11.22
C GLY A 37 -6.16 -4.35 10.39
N GLY A 38 -5.99 -4.24 9.08
CA GLY A 38 -7.11 -4.14 8.17
C GLY A 38 -6.71 -4.00 6.71
N LEU A 39 -7.66 -3.52 5.92
CA LEU A 39 -7.56 -3.37 4.48
C LEU A 39 -7.14 -1.95 4.08
N ILE A 40 -6.46 -1.88 2.93
CA ILE A 40 -6.12 -0.63 2.24
C ILE A 40 -6.73 -0.69 0.84
N ILE A 41 -7.48 0.34 0.46
CA ILE A 41 -8.05 0.48 -0.89
C ILE A 41 -7.83 1.92 -1.34
N GLY A 42 -7.37 2.12 -2.57
CA GLY A 42 -7.13 3.48 -3.05
C GLY A 42 -7.11 3.63 -4.56
N ILE A 43 -7.23 4.89 -4.97
CA ILE A 43 -7.06 5.35 -6.35
C ILE A 43 -6.40 6.73 -6.33
N GLY A 44 -5.90 7.17 -7.45
CA GLY A 44 -5.31 8.51 -7.60
C GLY A 44 -4.14 8.52 -8.55
N GLY A 45 -3.13 9.28 -8.24
CA GLY A 45 -1.97 9.43 -9.11
C GLY A 45 -0.64 9.39 -8.35
N LEU A 46 0.40 8.95 -9.06
CA LEU A 46 1.77 8.95 -8.56
C LEU A 46 2.70 9.69 -9.53
N ASP A 47 3.70 10.33 -8.99
CA ASP A 47 4.79 10.91 -9.73
C ASP A 47 5.92 9.90 -9.96
N TYR A 48 6.10 9.02 -8.98
CA TYR A 48 7.15 8.01 -8.94
C TYR A 48 6.64 6.76 -8.27
N ALA A 49 7.04 5.61 -8.78
CA ALA A 49 6.75 4.31 -8.17
C ALA A 49 7.90 3.33 -8.39
N GLU A 50 8.15 2.52 -7.38
CA GLU A 50 8.98 1.33 -7.49
C GLU A 50 8.07 0.13 -7.31
N VAL A 51 7.98 -0.70 -8.33
CA VAL A 51 7.18 -1.92 -8.31
C VAL A 51 8.09 -3.13 -8.43
N GLY A 52 7.74 -4.19 -7.73
CA GLY A 52 8.55 -5.40 -7.66
C GLY A 52 7.81 -6.63 -8.07
N TYR A 53 8.58 -7.59 -8.60
CA TYR A 53 8.13 -8.95 -8.90
C TYR A 53 8.98 -9.91 -8.07
N TYR A 54 8.33 -10.70 -7.24
CA TYR A 54 9.05 -11.62 -6.38
C TYR A 54 9.63 -12.79 -7.18
N SER A 55 10.93 -13.02 -7.05
CA SER A 55 11.61 -14.20 -7.63
C SER A 55 11.74 -15.29 -6.57
N PRO A 56 11.04 -16.42 -6.75
CA PRO A 56 11.18 -17.54 -5.82
C PRO A 56 12.57 -18.18 -5.87
N MET A 57 13.30 -18.00 -6.96
CA MET A 57 14.65 -18.56 -7.13
C MET A 57 15.68 -17.81 -6.28
N THR A 58 15.67 -16.48 -6.35
CA THR A 58 16.62 -15.63 -5.60
C THR A 58 16.06 -15.20 -4.26
N LYS A 59 14.75 -15.37 -4.02
CA LYS A 59 14.01 -14.89 -2.85
C LYS A 59 14.09 -13.36 -2.67
N GLU A 60 14.21 -12.67 -3.79
CA GLU A 60 14.29 -11.21 -3.85
C GLU A 60 13.28 -10.66 -4.85
N TYR A 61 13.01 -9.36 -4.77
CA TYR A 61 12.20 -8.65 -5.74
C TYR A 61 13.06 -8.16 -6.90
N ILE A 62 12.55 -8.37 -8.12
CA ILE A 62 13.05 -7.67 -9.32
C ILE A 62 12.31 -6.35 -9.36
N VAL A 63 13.03 -5.24 -9.25
CA VAL A 63 12.44 -3.90 -9.06
C VAL A 63 12.48 -3.12 -10.37
N THR A 64 11.34 -2.51 -10.72
CA THR A 64 11.23 -1.55 -11.83
C THR A 64 10.88 -0.19 -11.27
N GLN A 65 11.62 0.83 -11.70
CA GLN A 65 11.34 2.22 -11.36
C GLN A 65 10.49 2.85 -12.47
N LEU A 66 9.41 3.52 -12.09
CA LEU A 66 8.51 4.21 -13.00
C LEU A 66 8.43 5.68 -12.59
N ARG A 67 8.60 6.58 -13.58
CA ARG A 67 8.44 8.01 -13.38
C ARG A 67 7.41 8.56 -14.35
N ALA A 68 6.59 9.45 -13.85
CA ALA A 68 5.72 10.25 -14.70
C ALA A 68 6.55 11.28 -15.46
N SER A 69 6.18 11.56 -16.71
CA SER A 69 6.82 12.59 -17.53
C SER A 69 5.84 13.70 -17.89
N THR A 70 4.96 13.45 -18.84
CA THR A 70 3.92 14.42 -19.27
C THR A 70 2.59 14.23 -18.57
N THR A 71 2.38 13.07 -17.98
CA THR A 71 1.17 12.72 -17.22
C THR A 71 1.58 12.20 -15.84
N VAL A 72 0.61 11.92 -14.98
CA VAL A 72 0.85 11.15 -13.77
C VAL A 72 0.78 9.66 -14.08
N LEU A 73 1.29 8.83 -13.19
CA LEU A 73 1.00 7.40 -13.18
C LEU A 73 -0.38 7.25 -12.55
N GLU A 74 -1.39 6.88 -13.34
CA GLU A 74 -2.76 6.74 -12.83
C GLU A 74 -2.90 5.45 -12.02
N VAL A 75 -3.17 5.57 -10.73
CA VAL A 75 -3.46 4.42 -9.88
C VAL A 75 -4.89 3.99 -10.12
N THR A 76 -5.09 3.01 -10.97
CA THR A 76 -6.42 2.47 -11.30
C THR A 76 -6.93 1.55 -10.20
N SER A 77 -6.03 0.91 -9.48
CA SER A 77 -6.34 0.20 -8.24
C SER A 77 -5.10 0.11 -7.35
N LEU A 78 -5.33 0.31 -6.07
CA LEU A 78 -4.37 0.08 -5.01
C LEU A 78 -5.11 -0.75 -3.96
N ILE A 79 -4.60 -1.94 -3.68
CA ILE A 79 -5.23 -2.85 -2.72
C ILE A 79 -4.13 -3.47 -1.87
N GLY A 80 -4.38 -3.54 -0.58
CA GLY A 80 -3.45 -4.16 0.32
C GLY A 80 -3.99 -4.33 1.72
N ASN A 81 -3.08 -4.50 2.64
CA ASN A 81 -3.38 -4.65 4.05
C ASN A 81 -2.26 -4.05 4.89
N TYR A 82 -2.59 -3.77 6.13
CA TYR A 82 -1.65 -3.27 7.11
C TYR A 82 -1.87 -3.99 8.43
N PHE A 83 -0.82 -4.10 9.22
CA PHE A 83 -0.94 -4.54 10.60
C PHE A 83 0.23 -4.01 11.42
N VAL A 84 0.06 -4.04 12.73
CA VAL A 84 1.10 -3.67 13.69
C VAL A 84 1.77 -4.94 14.19
N LYS A 85 3.10 -4.98 14.09
CA LYS A 85 3.90 -6.11 14.57
C LYS A 85 4.02 -6.08 16.10
N PRO A 86 4.42 -7.20 16.73
CA PRO A 86 4.63 -7.23 18.18
C PRO A 86 5.61 -6.17 18.72
N ASP A 87 6.58 -5.74 17.90
CA ASP A 87 7.54 -4.69 18.27
C ASP A 87 6.97 -3.27 18.12
N GLY A 88 5.72 -3.13 17.69
CA GLY A 88 5.04 -1.85 17.48
C GLY A 88 5.25 -1.24 16.10
N SER A 89 6.08 -1.80 15.24
CA SER A 89 6.26 -1.30 13.89
C SER A 89 5.07 -1.63 12.99
N VAL A 90 4.78 -0.75 12.02
CA VAL A 90 3.70 -0.94 11.06
C VAL A 90 4.23 -1.67 9.84
N SER A 91 3.53 -2.74 9.45
CA SER A 91 3.82 -3.48 8.23
C SER A 91 2.73 -3.20 7.21
N ILE A 92 3.12 -2.85 5.99
CA ILE A 92 2.22 -2.49 4.90
C ILE A 92 2.55 -3.35 3.69
N HIS A 93 1.51 -3.95 3.10
CA HIS A 93 1.63 -4.74 1.89
C HIS A 93 0.61 -4.23 0.88
N ILE A 94 1.09 -3.66 -0.21
CA ILE A 94 0.26 -3.02 -1.23
C ILE A 94 0.65 -3.53 -2.61
N HIS A 95 -0.34 -3.85 -3.42
CA HIS A 95 -0.21 -4.06 -4.86
C HIS A 95 -0.93 -2.96 -5.60
N VAL A 96 -0.42 -2.58 -6.77
CA VAL A 96 -0.98 -1.52 -7.60
C VAL A 96 -1.06 -1.94 -9.06
N ASN A 97 -2.04 -1.35 -9.76
CA ASN A 97 -2.05 -1.26 -11.22
C ASN A 97 -1.96 0.22 -11.60
N LEU A 98 -1.02 0.55 -12.47
CA LEU A 98 -0.73 1.91 -12.90
C LEU A 98 -0.96 2.02 -14.40
N ALA A 99 -1.92 2.87 -14.80
CA ALA A 99 -2.11 3.18 -16.21
C ALA A 99 -1.11 4.27 -16.62
N THR A 100 -0.39 4.02 -17.70
CA THR A 100 0.56 4.94 -18.30
C THR A 100 0.25 5.09 -19.79
N PRO A 101 0.81 6.11 -20.49
CA PRO A 101 0.63 6.20 -21.94
C PRO A 101 1.09 4.95 -22.70
N ASP A 102 1.99 4.16 -22.13
CA ASP A 102 2.55 2.95 -22.73
C ASP A 102 1.84 1.66 -22.29
N GLY A 103 0.74 1.78 -21.56
CA GLY A 103 -0.02 0.63 -21.08
C GLY A 103 -0.05 0.53 -19.56
N VAL A 104 -0.58 -0.57 -19.07
CA VAL A 104 -0.72 -0.82 -17.63
C VAL A 104 0.51 -1.55 -17.12
N LYS A 105 1.06 -1.03 -16.01
CA LYS A 105 2.19 -1.63 -15.30
C LYS A 105 1.81 -1.76 -13.83
N GLY A 106 2.28 -2.80 -13.19
CA GLY A 106 1.94 -2.99 -11.79
C GLY A 106 2.69 -4.13 -11.14
N GLY A 107 2.40 -4.34 -9.89
CA GLY A 107 3.01 -5.37 -9.06
C GLY A 107 3.00 -4.97 -7.60
N HIS A 108 3.92 -5.54 -6.84
CA HIS A 108 4.13 -5.18 -5.45
C HIS A 108 4.69 -3.76 -5.36
N LEU A 109 4.00 -2.88 -4.65
CA LEU A 109 4.46 -1.50 -4.48
C LEU A 109 5.51 -1.43 -3.38
N ILE A 110 6.74 -1.10 -3.77
CA ILE A 110 7.86 -0.92 -2.84
C ILE A 110 7.87 0.51 -2.34
N LYS A 111 7.66 1.48 -3.24
CA LYS A 111 7.61 2.89 -2.94
C LYS A 111 6.68 3.60 -3.93
N GLY A 112 5.96 4.59 -3.45
CA GLY A 112 5.15 5.45 -4.29
C GLY A 112 5.07 6.86 -3.72
N VAL A 113 5.15 7.85 -4.60
CA VAL A 113 5.05 9.26 -4.25
C VAL A 113 3.83 9.85 -4.95
N ALA A 114 2.92 10.40 -4.19
CA ALA A 114 1.64 10.91 -4.68
C ALA A 114 1.79 12.14 -5.58
N LYS A 115 0.97 12.20 -6.65
CA LYS A 115 0.81 13.38 -7.51
C LYS A 115 -0.44 13.22 -8.40
N PRO A 116 -1.38 14.15 -8.42
CA PRO A 116 -1.48 15.31 -7.53
C PRO A 116 -1.88 14.92 -6.10
N PHE A 117 -2.52 13.78 -5.92
CA PHE A 117 -2.87 13.19 -4.63
C PHE A 117 -3.29 11.74 -4.83
N LEU A 118 -3.38 11.03 -3.72
CA LEU A 118 -3.94 9.69 -3.67
C LEU A 118 -5.09 9.68 -2.66
N GLU A 119 -6.20 9.06 -3.04
CA GLU A 119 -7.35 8.87 -2.17
C GLU A 119 -7.35 7.43 -1.68
N VAL A 120 -7.29 7.25 -0.37
CA VAL A 120 -7.12 5.95 0.25
C VAL A 120 -8.16 5.75 1.34
N PHE A 121 -8.71 4.55 1.42
CA PHE A 121 -9.49 4.11 2.56
C PHE A 121 -8.73 3.05 3.33
N LEU A 122 -8.71 3.19 4.65
CA LEU A 122 -8.33 2.11 5.56
C LEU A 122 -9.60 1.56 6.18
N LEU A 123 -9.75 0.23 6.13
CA LEU A 123 -10.84 -0.47 6.80
C LEU A 123 -10.24 -1.26 7.96
N GLU A 124 -10.36 -0.69 9.16
CA GLU A 124 -9.83 -1.30 10.37
C GLU A 124 -10.72 -2.44 10.83
N GLY A 125 -10.16 -3.64 10.96
CA GLY A 125 -10.89 -4.84 11.39
C GLY A 125 -10.52 -5.30 12.79
N GLY A 126 -9.59 -4.64 13.46
CA GLY A 126 -9.10 -5.05 14.77
C GLY A 126 -8.39 -6.42 14.76
N LEU A 127 -7.91 -6.83 13.58
CA LEU A 127 -7.35 -8.16 13.37
C LEU A 127 -5.87 -8.22 13.75
N ASP A 128 -5.48 -9.31 14.40
CA ASP A 128 -4.09 -9.65 14.60
C ASP A 128 -3.54 -10.33 13.34
N LEU A 129 -3.29 -9.54 12.30
CA LEU A 129 -2.80 -10.05 11.03
C LEU A 129 -1.34 -10.50 11.10
N ALA A 130 -0.58 -10.04 12.09
CA ALA A 130 0.82 -10.45 12.28
C ALA A 130 0.94 -11.96 12.51
N SER A 131 -0.09 -12.59 13.10
CA SER A 131 -0.12 -14.04 13.32
C SER A 131 -0.58 -14.84 12.09
N ILE A 132 -1.12 -14.16 11.07
CA ILE A 132 -1.77 -14.79 9.91
C ILE A 132 -0.98 -14.52 8.63
N PHE A 133 -0.62 -13.26 8.40
CA PHE A 133 0.06 -12.81 7.18
C PHE A 133 1.56 -12.68 7.39
N THR A 134 2.31 -12.95 6.33
CA THR A 134 3.74 -12.70 6.29
C THR A 134 4.01 -11.66 5.20
N HIS A 135 4.54 -10.52 5.58
CA HIS A 135 4.99 -9.50 4.63
C HIS A 135 6.47 -9.68 4.32
N ARG A 136 6.82 -9.51 3.07
CA ARG A 136 8.19 -9.62 2.58
C ARG A 136 8.72 -8.25 2.18
#